data_1ca7546daf710d145edf64f1440120d2
#
_entry.id   1ca7546daf710d145edf64f1440120d2
#
_cell.length_a   1.000
_cell.length_b   1.000
_cell.length_c   1.000
_cell.angle_alpha   90.00
_cell.angle_beta   90.00
_cell.angle_gamma   90.00
#
_symmetry.space_group_name_H-M   'P 1'
#
loop_
_entity.id
_entity.type
_entity.pdbx_description
1 polymer ?
#
loop_
_entity_poly.entity_id
_entity_poly.type
_entity_poly.pdbx_seq_one_letter_code
_entity_poly.pdbx_strand_id
1 'polypeptide(L)'
;MERRWNRGGIGKLLGHRLAREAIERALALDPNLAEAYSQMGRLKKYVDFDWAGADESIRRAIALDPGNPEYLDQAASSALTFGRSDEALALARRAVELDPLNASSWHRRGEIEFYEGQLAGAEADVEKSMELSRDVFLGSVQLSRIYLMQGRPQDALPEIERVRSDAVRTYLYALTYSVIGREKQSDAALKELIAKYSTREAFLVAEVYAFRNQRDEAFVWLDRAFAQHEDDLPMTNLFPELKNLHGDPRYSAFLKKIHLPTI
;
A
#
# COMPACT_ATOMS: atom_id res chain seq x y z
N MET A 1 10.91 -29.52 10.61
CA MET A 1 10.28 -28.50 9.73
C MET A 1 10.32 -27.08 10.31
N GLU A 2 10.42 -26.89 11.62
CA GLU A 2 10.42 -25.58 12.30
C GLU A 2 11.63 -24.66 12.04
N ARG A 3 12.79 -25.20 11.66
CA ARG A 3 14.02 -24.39 11.49
C ARG A 3 14.11 -23.56 10.21
N ARG A 4 13.21 -23.77 9.23
CA ARG A 4 13.24 -23.02 7.96
C ARG A 4 12.44 -21.71 8.03
N TRP A 5 11.45 -21.64 8.90
CA TRP A 5 10.58 -20.48 9.13
C TRP A 5 11.30 -19.36 9.89
N ASN A 6 12.18 -19.73 10.81
CA ASN A 6 12.89 -18.77 11.67
C ASN A 6 14.02 -18.01 10.93
N ARG A 7 14.52 -18.52 9.80
CA ARG A 7 15.61 -17.85 9.05
C ARG A 7 15.16 -16.64 8.25
N GLY A 8 13.93 -16.63 7.72
CA GLY A 8 13.39 -15.49 6.98
C GLY A 8 13.10 -14.30 7.90
N GLY A 9 12.46 -14.54 9.03
CA GLY A 9 12.15 -13.51 10.02
C GLY A 9 13.40 -12.95 10.70
N ILE A 10 14.34 -13.80 11.10
CA ILE A 10 15.62 -13.35 11.67
C ILE A 10 16.43 -12.55 10.64
N GLY A 11 16.43 -12.94 9.36
CA GLY A 11 17.10 -12.21 8.29
C GLY A 11 16.48 -10.83 8.05
N LYS A 12 15.15 -10.71 8.07
CA LYS A 12 14.43 -9.43 7.94
C LYS A 12 14.74 -8.51 9.13
N LEU A 13 14.62 -9.03 10.36
CA LEU A 13 14.93 -8.27 11.58
C LEU A 13 16.41 -7.82 11.65
N LEU A 14 17.34 -8.68 11.26
CA LEU A 14 18.77 -8.32 11.17
C LEU A 14 18.98 -7.25 10.12
N GLY A 15 18.35 -7.37 8.94
CA GLY A 15 18.41 -6.36 7.88
C GLY A 15 17.92 -5.00 8.34
N HIS A 16 16.76 -4.94 9.02
CA HIS A 16 16.22 -3.69 9.56
C HIS A 16 17.13 -3.04 10.60
N ARG A 17 17.74 -3.85 11.48
CA ARG A 17 18.70 -3.34 12.47
C ARG A 17 19.95 -2.76 11.80
N LEU A 18 20.52 -3.48 10.84
CA LEU A 18 21.71 -3.02 10.12
C LEU A 18 21.41 -1.74 9.29
N ALA A 19 20.22 -1.66 8.69
CA ALA A 19 19.78 -0.45 8.00
C ALA A 19 19.70 0.74 8.96
N ARG A 20 19.12 0.57 10.14
CA ARG A 20 19.03 1.61 11.16
C ARG A 20 20.42 2.07 11.62
N GLU A 21 21.28 1.14 11.98
CA GLU A 21 22.67 1.45 12.39
C GLU A 21 23.43 2.22 11.29
N ALA A 22 23.23 1.86 10.02
CA ALA A 22 23.84 2.55 8.89
C ALA A 22 23.31 3.98 8.72
N ILE A 23 21.98 4.18 8.83
CA ILE A 23 21.34 5.49 8.73
C ILE A 23 21.79 6.40 9.89
N GLU A 24 21.79 5.91 11.12
CA GLU A 24 22.23 6.66 12.31
C GLU A 24 23.71 7.06 12.19
N ARG A 25 24.54 6.17 11.67
CA ARG A 25 25.95 6.45 11.41
C ARG A 25 26.14 7.49 10.32
N ALA A 26 25.34 7.44 9.25
CA ALA A 26 25.35 8.44 8.18
C ALA A 26 24.97 9.82 8.71
N LEU A 27 23.92 9.92 9.53
CA LEU A 27 23.48 11.17 10.18
C LEU A 27 24.49 11.69 11.22
N ALA A 28 25.25 10.80 11.89
CA ALA A 28 26.32 11.21 12.79
C ALA A 28 27.51 11.84 12.03
N LEU A 29 27.77 11.40 10.79
CA LEU A 29 28.80 11.93 9.92
C LEU A 29 28.36 13.21 9.17
N ASP A 30 27.12 13.21 8.68
CA ASP A 30 26.49 14.35 8.03
C ASP A 30 25.05 14.53 8.53
N PRO A 31 24.82 15.44 9.48
CA PRO A 31 23.50 15.75 10.02
C PRO A 31 22.53 16.39 9.02
N ASN A 32 22.98 16.76 7.82
CA ASN A 32 22.17 17.32 6.76
C ASN A 32 22.01 16.38 5.54
N LEU A 33 22.31 15.11 5.69
CA LEU A 33 22.13 14.12 4.63
C LEU A 33 20.63 13.82 4.43
N ALA A 34 20.00 14.46 3.43
CA ALA A 34 18.58 14.31 3.12
C ALA A 34 18.16 12.86 2.89
N GLU A 35 18.97 12.09 2.16
CA GLU A 35 18.74 10.67 1.87
C GLU A 35 18.62 9.84 3.15
N ALA A 36 19.46 10.10 4.17
CA ALA A 36 19.40 9.38 5.43
C ALA A 36 18.08 9.63 6.18
N TYR A 37 17.55 10.87 6.15
CA TYR A 37 16.22 11.18 6.70
C TYR A 37 15.10 10.48 5.92
N SER A 38 15.17 10.43 4.60
CA SER A 38 14.22 9.72 3.76
C SER A 38 14.18 8.23 4.12
N GLN A 39 15.34 7.57 4.21
CA GLN A 39 15.43 6.16 4.58
C GLN A 39 14.99 5.91 6.05
N MET A 40 15.27 6.84 6.96
CA MET A 40 14.77 6.77 8.35
C MET A 40 13.24 6.84 8.36
N GLY A 41 12.64 7.71 7.56
CA GLY A 41 11.19 7.81 7.40
C GLY A 41 10.57 6.48 6.94
N ARG A 42 11.16 5.85 5.93
CA ARG A 42 10.71 4.53 5.46
C ARG A 42 10.80 3.46 6.55
N LEU A 43 11.90 3.42 7.27
CA LEU A 43 12.12 2.46 8.34
C LEU A 43 11.11 2.66 9.48
N LYS A 44 10.87 3.90 9.91
CA LYS A 44 9.85 4.22 10.91
C LYS A 44 8.45 3.80 10.45
N LYS A 45 8.11 4.07 9.17
CA LYS A 45 6.80 3.74 8.60
C LYS A 45 6.55 2.22 8.55
N TYR A 46 7.45 1.45 7.96
CA TYR A 46 7.19 0.05 7.61
C TYR A 46 7.72 -0.97 8.64
N VAL A 47 8.60 -0.54 9.54
CA VAL A 47 9.19 -1.42 10.55
C VAL A 47 8.70 -1.11 11.95
N ASP A 48 8.69 0.19 12.31
CA ASP A 48 8.35 0.61 13.67
C ASP A 48 6.85 0.91 13.84
N PHE A 49 6.11 1.09 12.73
CA PHE A 49 4.75 1.63 12.73
C PHE A 49 4.66 3.00 13.43
N ASP A 50 5.76 3.76 13.37
CA ASP A 50 5.84 5.14 13.85
C ASP A 50 5.54 6.10 12.70
N TRP A 51 4.24 6.25 12.40
CA TRP A 51 3.78 7.10 11.30
C TRP A 51 4.14 8.56 11.49
N ALA A 52 4.06 9.07 12.72
CA ALA A 52 4.37 10.46 13.04
C ALA A 52 5.87 10.74 12.87
N GLY A 53 6.72 9.88 13.41
CA GLY A 53 8.16 10.01 13.25
C GLY A 53 8.62 9.78 11.80
N ALA A 54 7.87 9.00 11.01
CA ALA A 54 8.10 8.87 9.58
C ALA A 54 7.84 10.20 8.85
N ASP A 55 6.68 10.83 9.09
CA ASP A 55 6.29 12.12 8.52
C ASP A 55 7.32 13.22 8.86
N GLU A 56 7.76 13.30 10.11
CA GLU A 56 8.81 14.23 10.55
C GLU A 56 10.13 14.00 9.78
N SER A 57 10.56 12.76 9.66
CA SER A 57 11.80 12.42 8.97
C SER A 57 11.74 12.79 7.47
N ILE A 58 10.62 12.49 6.81
CA ILE A 58 10.42 12.83 5.39
C ILE A 58 10.35 14.35 5.19
N ARG A 59 9.67 15.10 6.07
CA ARG A 59 9.65 16.58 6.03
C ARG A 59 11.06 17.17 6.19
N ARG A 60 11.90 16.56 7.01
CA ARG A 60 13.30 16.97 7.14
C ARG A 60 14.08 16.71 5.85
N ALA A 61 13.87 15.58 5.18
CA ALA A 61 14.49 15.30 3.88
C ALA A 61 14.11 16.36 2.84
N ILE A 62 12.82 16.71 2.72
CA ILE A 62 12.33 17.76 1.82
C ILE A 62 12.93 19.13 2.17
N ALA A 63 13.06 19.48 3.44
CA ALA A 63 13.64 20.74 3.85
C ALA A 63 15.12 20.87 3.45
N LEU A 64 15.83 19.75 3.35
CA LEU A 64 17.23 19.70 2.94
C LEU A 64 17.40 19.62 1.41
N ASP A 65 16.49 18.96 0.71
CA ASP A 65 16.46 18.83 -0.75
C ASP A 65 15.03 18.92 -1.29
N PRO A 66 14.50 20.15 -1.49
CA PRO A 66 13.10 20.37 -1.86
C PRO A 66 12.78 20.05 -3.33
N GLY A 67 13.79 19.77 -4.12
CA GLY A 67 13.69 19.44 -5.55
C GLY A 67 13.67 17.95 -5.85
N ASN A 68 13.74 17.10 -4.85
CA ASN A 68 13.80 15.66 -5.04
C ASN A 68 12.40 15.04 -5.14
N PRO A 69 11.99 14.52 -6.31
CA PRO A 69 10.64 13.97 -6.49
C PRO A 69 10.38 12.74 -5.62
N GLU A 70 11.39 11.93 -5.29
CA GLU A 70 11.22 10.76 -4.42
C GLU A 70 10.78 11.17 -2.99
N TYR A 71 11.36 12.26 -2.45
CA TYR A 71 10.97 12.74 -1.12
C TYR A 71 9.55 13.32 -1.12
N LEU A 72 9.16 13.98 -2.21
CA LEU A 72 7.78 14.46 -2.39
C LEU A 72 6.80 13.29 -2.49
N ASP A 73 7.12 12.22 -3.21
CA ASP A 73 6.30 11.01 -3.30
C ASP A 73 6.16 10.31 -1.94
N GLN A 74 7.22 10.25 -1.15
CA GLN A 74 7.17 9.69 0.20
C GLN A 74 6.30 10.56 1.13
N ALA A 75 6.44 11.89 1.04
CA ALA A 75 5.61 12.82 1.81
C ALA A 75 4.14 12.75 1.40
N ALA A 76 3.85 12.62 0.10
CA ALA A 76 2.51 12.42 -0.41
C ALA A 76 1.87 11.16 0.17
N SER A 77 2.61 10.04 0.18
CA SER A 77 2.17 8.80 0.82
C SER A 77 1.95 8.95 2.34
N SER A 78 2.80 9.73 3.02
CA SER A 78 2.64 10.01 4.45
C SER A 78 1.42 10.88 4.72
N ALA A 79 1.24 11.96 3.96
CA ALA A 79 0.08 12.84 4.07
C ALA A 79 -1.23 12.07 3.86
N LEU A 80 -1.27 11.18 2.88
CA LEU A 80 -2.42 10.32 2.60
C LEU A 80 -2.75 9.39 3.79
N THR A 81 -1.75 8.77 4.40
CA THR A 81 -1.91 7.93 5.61
C THR A 81 -2.62 8.68 6.75
N PHE A 82 -2.39 10.00 6.87
CA PHE A 82 -3.03 10.87 7.85
C PHE A 82 -4.33 11.53 7.37
N GLY A 83 -4.87 11.13 6.22
CA GLY A 83 -6.08 11.71 5.64
C GLY A 83 -5.91 13.16 5.14
N ARG A 84 -4.67 13.61 4.91
CA ARG A 84 -4.36 14.93 4.37
C ARG A 84 -4.31 14.89 2.84
N SER A 85 -5.44 14.56 2.24
CA SER A 85 -5.57 14.24 0.81
C SER A 85 -5.16 15.39 -0.11
N ASP A 86 -5.57 16.64 0.22
CA ASP A 86 -5.18 17.81 -0.58
C ASP A 86 -3.66 18.03 -0.58
N GLU A 87 -3.02 17.87 0.58
CA GLU A 87 -1.56 17.94 0.71
C GLU A 87 -0.90 16.83 -0.09
N ALA A 88 -1.40 15.60 0.01
CA ALA A 88 -0.88 14.45 -0.71
C ALA A 88 -0.92 14.68 -2.23
N LEU A 89 -2.06 15.14 -2.74
CA LEU A 89 -2.23 15.39 -4.18
C LEU A 89 -1.35 16.55 -4.66
N ALA A 90 -1.19 17.63 -3.86
CA ALA A 90 -0.32 18.75 -4.20
C ALA A 90 1.16 18.31 -4.28
N LEU A 91 1.63 17.49 -3.34
CA LEU A 91 2.98 16.96 -3.32
C LEU A 91 3.24 16.04 -4.53
N ALA A 92 2.31 15.13 -4.85
CA ALA A 92 2.43 14.23 -5.99
C ALA A 92 2.42 14.99 -7.33
N ARG A 93 1.57 16.02 -7.48
CA ARG A 93 1.59 16.90 -8.67
C ARG A 93 2.95 17.58 -8.84
N ARG A 94 3.50 18.10 -7.76
CA ARG A 94 4.83 18.74 -7.79
C ARG A 94 5.94 17.74 -8.15
N ALA A 95 5.87 16.50 -7.67
CA ALA A 95 6.83 15.46 -8.03
C ALA A 95 6.81 15.18 -9.55
N VAL A 96 5.62 15.06 -10.14
CA VAL A 96 5.44 14.88 -11.60
C VAL A 96 5.92 16.12 -12.39
N GLU A 97 5.70 17.34 -11.89
CA GLU A 97 6.19 18.57 -12.52
C GLU A 97 7.72 18.65 -12.54
N LEU A 98 8.38 18.20 -11.47
CA LEU A 98 9.85 18.21 -11.35
C LEU A 98 10.50 17.16 -12.25
N ASP A 99 9.90 15.97 -12.35
CA ASP A 99 10.39 14.90 -13.22
C ASP A 99 9.22 14.20 -13.94
N PRO A 100 8.78 14.74 -15.11
CA PRO A 100 7.70 14.16 -15.89
C PRO A 100 7.99 12.78 -16.49
N LEU A 101 9.24 12.33 -16.45
CA LEU A 101 9.63 11.00 -16.92
C LEU A 101 9.72 9.96 -15.79
N ASN A 102 9.51 10.36 -14.56
CA ASN A 102 9.51 9.47 -13.41
C ASN A 102 8.20 8.68 -13.33
N ALA A 103 8.24 7.43 -13.75
CA ALA A 103 7.07 6.54 -13.70
C ALA A 103 6.50 6.37 -12.28
N SER A 104 7.34 6.40 -11.25
CA SER A 104 6.90 6.24 -9.85
C SER A 104 6.03 7.41 -9.38
N SER A 105 6.36 8.65 -9.79
CA SER A 105 5.59 9.83 -9.42
C SER A 105 4.21 9.85 -10.08
N TRP A 106 4.11 9.41 -11.35
CA TRP A 106 2.82 9.21 -12.01
C TRP A 106 1.99 8.13 -11.30
N HIS A 107 2.61 6.99 -10.98
CA HIS A 107 1.94 5.93 -10.23
C HIS A 107 1.43 6.42 -8.87
N ARG A 108 2.25 7.17 -8.12
CA ARG A 108 1.88 7.74 -6.83
C ARG A 108 0.69 8.69 -6.94
N ARG A 109 0.69 9.58 -7.95
CA ARG A 109 -0.44 10.48 -8.16
C ARG A 109 -1.71 9.72 -8.48
N GLY A 110 -1.65 8.75 -9.38
CA GLY A 110 -2.78 7.88 -9.71
C GLY A 110 -3.29 7.06 -8.52
N GLU A 111 -2.40 6.60 -7.64
CA GLU A 111 -2.78 5.93 -6.39
C GLU A 111 -3.56 6.87 -5.45
N ILE A 112 -3.11 8.11 -5.28
CA ILE A 112 -3.81 9.12 -4.46
C ILE A 112 -5.18 9.43 -5.06
N GLU A 113 -5.25 9.66 -6.36
CA GLU A 113 -6.51 9.92 -7.07
C GLU A 113 -7.49 8.75 -6.96
N PHE A 114 -7.00 7.51 -6.99
CA PHE A 114 -7.81 6.31 -6.76
C PHE A 114 -8.46 6.31 -5.37
N TYR A 115 -7.68 6.57 -4.32
CA TYR A 115 -8.21 6.62 -2.95
C TYR A 115 -9.19 7.78 -2.73
N GLU A 116 -9.03 8.88 -3.49
CA GLU A 116 -9.96 10.02 -3.48
C GLU A 116 -11.20 9.78 -4.40
N GLY A 117 -11.29 8.63 -5.04
CA GLY A 117 -12.39 8.31 -5.96
C GLY A 117 -12.33 9.03 -7.30
N GLN A 118 -11.22 9.69 -7.64
CA GLN A 118 -10.99 10.36 -8.93
C GLN A 118 -10.56 9.33 -9.99
N LEU A 119 -11.42 8.33 -10.23
CA LEU A 119 -11.05 7.11 -10.95
C LEU A 119 -10.56 7.33 -12.39
N ALA A 120 -11.07 8.36 -13.09
CA ALA A 120 -10.63 8.66 -14.47
C ALA A 120 -9.20 9.26 -14.50
N GLY A 121 -8.86 10.13 -13.54
CA GLY A 121 -7.52 10.67 -13.38
C GLY A 121 -6.54 9.56 -12.98
N ALA A 122 -6.94 8.74 -12.02
CA ALA A 122 -6.16 7.59 -11.56
C ALA A 122 -5.82 6.62 -12.71
N GLU A 123 -6.80 6.30 -13.59
CA GLU A 123 -6.57 5.46 -14.76
C GLU A 123 -5.51 6.08 -15.68
N ALA A 124 -5.68 7.35 -16.06
CA ALA A 124 -4.76 8.04 -16.97
C ALA A 124 -3.34 8.12 -16.42
N ASP A 125 -3.19 8.38 -15.12
CA ASP A 125 -1.89 8.49 -14.47
C ASP A 125 -1.17 7.14 -14.35
N VAL A 126 -1.91 6.08 -14.01
CA VAL A 126 -1.35 4.73 -13.95
C VAL A 126 -0.96 4.24 -15.33
N GLU A 127 -1.77 4.50 -16.38
CA GLU A 127 -1.41 4.20 -17.77
C GLU A 127 -0.13 4.95 -18.17
N LYS A 128 -0.02 6.24 -17.80
CA LYS A 128 1.18 7.03 -18.06
C LYS A 128 2.42 6.48 -17.36
N SER A 129 2.28 6.04 -16.11
CA SER A 129 3.34 5.33 -15.39
C SER A 129 3.79 4.07 -16.13
N MET A 130 2.85 3.28 -16.65
CA MET A 130 3.14 2.06 -17.39
C MET A 130 3.80 2.32 -18.76
N GLU A 131 3.49 3.44 -19.43
CA GLU A 131 4.18 3.86 -20.64
C GLU A 131 5.66 4.19 -20.37
N LEU A 132 5.95 4.81 -19.23
CA LEU A 132 7.28 5.24 -18.84
C LEU A 132 8.13 4.12 -18.23
N SER A 133 7.52 3.07 -17.70
CA SER A 133 8.19 1.97 -17.02
C SER A 133 8.18 0.70 -17.88
N ARG A 134 9.30 -0.07 -17.80
CA ARG A 134 9.33 -1.44 -18.34
C ARG A 134 8.64 -2.44 -17.39
N ASP A 135 8.51 -2.09 -16.13
CA ASP A 135 7.83 -2.91 -15.13
C ASP A 135 6.40 -2.42 -14.93
N VAL A 136 5.46 -3.12 -15.56
CA VAL A 136 4.03 -2.80 -15.53
C VAL A 136 3.29 -3.48 -14.37
N PHE A 137 3.99 -4.20 -13.49
CA PHE A 137 3.37 -5.02 -12.45
C PHE A 137 2.46 -4.21 -11.51
N LEU A 138 2.98 -3.14 -10.91
CA LEU A 138 2.20 -2.29 -9.98
C LEU A 138 1.06 -1.58 -10.71
N GLY A 139 1.32 -1.12 -11.93
CA GLY A 139 0.29 -0.51 -12.78
C GLY A 139 -0.87 -1.45 -13.06
N SER A 140 -0.59 -2.71 -13.44
CA SER A 140 -1.65 -3.69 -13.71
C SER A 140 -2.46 -4.04 -12.46
N VAL A 141 -1.85 -4.11 -11.28
CA VAL A 141 -2.57 -4.26 -9.99
C VAL A 141 -3.52 -3.09 -9.79
N GLN A 142 -3.00 -1.86 -9.93
CA GLN A 142 -3.78 -0.65 -9.70
C GLN A 142 -4.89 -0.47 -10.74
N LEU A 143 -4.63 -0.69 -12.03
CA LEU A 143 -5.67 -0.64 -13.07
C LEU A 143 -6.78 -1.67 -12.82
N SER A 144 -6.44 -2.88 -12.39
CA SER A 144 -7.45 -3.89 -12.05
C SER A 144 -8.40 -3.38 -10.98
N ARG A 145 -7.88 -2.74 -9.93
CA ARG A 145 -8.70 -2.16 -8.85
C ARG A 145 -9.52 -0.96 -9.33
N ILE A 146 -8.93 -0.08 -10.14
CA ILE A 146 -9.61 1.08 -10.75
C ILE A 146 -10.80 0.59 -11.58
N TYR A 147 -10.61 -0.38 -12.46
CA TYR A 147 -11.67 -0.93 -13.29
C TYR A 147 -12.80 -1.56 -12.48
N LEU A 148 -12.47 -2.25 -11.37
CA LEU A 148 -13.50 -2.77 -10.46
C LEU A 148 -14.33 -1.64 -9.85
N MET A 149 -13.69 -0.55 -9.39
CA MET A 149 -14.39 0.60 -8.79
C MET A 149 -15.19 1.40 -9.82
N GLN A 150 -14.77 1.40 -11.09
CA GLN A 150 -15.53 1.99 -12.21
C GLN A 150 -16.71 1.13 -12.68
N GLY A 151 -16.89 -0.08 -12.14
CA GLY A 151 -17.90 -1.03 -12.63
C GLY A 151 -17.55 -1.66 -13.99
N ARG A 152 -16.26 -1.74 -14.32
CA ARG A 152 -15.70 -2.30 -15.56
C ARG A 152 -14.90 -3.61 -15.28
N PRO A 153 -15.48 -4.62 -14.61
CA PRO A 153 -14.73 -5.80 -14.17
C PRO A 153 -14.17 -6.64 -15.32
N GLN A 154 -14.72 -6.50 -16.54
CA GLN A 154 -14.20 -7.22 -17.71
C GLN A 154 -12.84 -6.66 -18.17
N ASP A 155 -12.63 -5.34 -17.99
CA ASP A 155 -11.37 -4.69 -18.34
C ASP A 155 -10.26 -5.02 -17.31
N ALA A 156 -10.64 -5.41 -16.09
CA ALA A 156 -9.70 -5.87 -15.09
C ALA A 156 -9.05 -7.23 -15.44
N LEU A 157 -9.75 -8.14 -16.11
CA LEU A 157 -9.27 -9.50 -16.36
C LEU A 157 -7.93 -9.55 -17.11
N PRO A 158 -7.72 -8.84 -18.25
CA PRO A 158 -6.43 -8.85 -18.92
C PRO A 158 -5.30 -8.23 -18.09
N GLU A 159 -5.60 -7.25 -17.24
CA GLU A 159 -4.59 -6.69 -16.34
C GLU A 159 -4.19 -7.67 -15.24
N ILE A 160 -5.15 -8.41 -14.68
CA ILE A 160 -4.89 -9.45 -13.67
C ILE A 160 -3.91 -10.52 -14.18
N GLU A 161 -4.00 -10.90 -15.47
CA GLU A 161 -3.08 -11.86 -16.09
C GLU A 161 -1.62 -11.36 -16.14
N ARG A 162 -1.41 -10.05 -16.13
CA ARG A 162 -0.07 -9.43 -16.11
C ARG A 162 0.55 -9.37 -14.71
N VAL A 163 -0.26 -9.61 -13.67
CA VAL A 163 0.19 -9.58 -12.28
C VAL A 163 1.09 -10.78 -11.98
N ARG A 164 2.35 -10.54 -11.61
CA ARG A 164 3.35 -11.60 -11.38
C ARG A 164 3.17 -12.32 -10.05
N SER A 165 2.69 -11.63 -9.02
CA SER A 165 2.43 -12.24 -7.71
C SER A 165 1.20 -13.13 -7.79
N ASP A 166 1.37 -14.43 -7.55
CA ASP A 166 0.26 -15.38 -7.52
C ASP A 166 -0.76 -15.04 -6.42
N ALA A 167 -0.30 -14.55 -5.27
CA ALA A 167 -1.18 -14.12 -4.18
C ALA A 167 -2.06 -12.94 -4.59
N VAL A 168 -1.44 -11.86 -5.12
CA VAL A 168 -2.16 -10.66 -5.56
C VAL A 168 -3.09 -10.99 -6.74
N ARG A 169 -2.64 -11.80 -7.68
CA ARG A 169 -3.49 -12.26 -8.80
C ARG A 169 -4.70 -13.03 -8.31
N THR A 170 -4.52 -13.95 -7.36
CA THR A 170 -5.61 -14.73 -6.76
C THR A 170 -6.59 -13.83 -6.00
N TYR A 171 -6.09 -12.84 -5.25
CA TYR A 171 -6.88 -11.81 -4.58
C TYR A 171 -7.74 -11.03 -5.58
N LEU A 172 -7.14 -10.50 -6.66
CA LEU A 172 -7.86 -9.73 -7.68
C LEU A 172 -8.92 -10.56 -8.39
N TYR A 173 -8.67 -11.85 -8.64
CA TYR A 173 -9.70 -12.76 -9.14
C TYR A 173 -10.85 -12.95 -8.15
N ALA A 174 -10.55 -13.09 -6.85
CA ALA A 174 -11.60 -13.24 -5.83
C ALA A 174 -12.54 -12.01 -5.84
N LEU A 175 -11.99 -10.79 -5.93
CA LEU A 175 -12.77 -9.56 -6.04
C LEU A 175 -13.54 -9.49 -7.37
N THR A 176 -12.84 -9.68 -8.49
CA THR A 176 -13.44 -9.54 -9.83
C THR A 176 -14.59 -10.53 -10.05
N TYR A 177 -14.40 -11.79 -9.68
CA TYR A 177 -15.46 -12.80 -9.79
C TYR A 177 -16.65 -12.51 -8.87
N SER A 178 -16.43 -11.90 -7.71
CA SER A 178 -17.51 -11.43 -6.85
C SER A 178 -18.35 -10.35 -7.53
N VAL A 179 -17.71 -9.37 -8.20
CA VAL A 179 -18.40 -8.28 -8.90
C VAL A 179 -19.21 -8.78 -10.10
N ILE A 180 -18.69 -9.73 -10.87
CA ILE A 180 -19.41 -10.28 -12.05
C ILE A 180 -20.39 -11.39 -11.71
N GLY A 181 -20.64 -11.67 -10.42
CA GLY A 181 -21.62 -12.67 -9.99
C GLY A 181 -21.18 -14.13 -10.17
N ARG A 182 -19.89 -14.38 -10.33
CA ARG A 182 -19.31 -15.74 -10.43
C ARG A 182 -18.89 -16.25 -9.05
N GLU A 183 -19.85 -16.39 -8.13
CA GLU A 183 -19.62 -16.69 -6.71
C GLU A 183 -18.73 -17.92 -6.50
N LYS A 184 -19.00 -19.05 -7.20
CA LYS A 184 -18.19 -20.28 -7.07
C LYS A 184 -16.71 -20.06 -7.41
N GLN A 185 -16.41 -19.25 -8.41
CA GLN A 185 -15.04 -18.93 -8.80
C GLN A 185 -14.39 -17.97 -7.80
N SER A 186 -15.13 -17.00 -7.30
CA SER A 186 -14.69 -16.09 -6.25
C SER A 186 -14.39 -16.85 -4.95
N ASP A 187 -15.23 -17.83 -4.56
CA ASP A 187 -14.99 -18.69 -3.39
C ASP A 187 -13.78 -19.59 -3.56
N ALA A 188 -13.60 -20.14 -4.75
CA ALA A 188 -12.43 -20.96 -5.06
C ALA A 188 -11.13 -20.15 -4.95
N ALA A 189 -11.13 -18.92 -5.49
CA ALA A 189 -9.99 -18.01 -5.41
C ALA A 189 -9.70 -17.60 -3.95
N LEU A 190 -10.72 -17.24 -3.17
CA LEU A 190 -10.54 -16.92 -1.75
C LEU A 190 -10.01 -18.11 -0.96
N LYS A 191 -10.53 -19.32 -1.19
CA LYS A 191 -10.04 -20.54 -0.55
C LYS A 191 -8.57 -20.80 -0.90
N GLU A 192 -8.19 -20.59 -2.15
CA GLU A 192 -6.79 -20.71 -2.59
C GLU A 192 -5.89 -19.68 -1.91
N LEU A 193 -6.33 -18.40 -1.84
CA LEU A 193 -5.62 -17.31 -1.17
C LEU A 193 -5.35 -17.68 0.30
N ILE A 194 -6.37 -18.15 1.00
CA ILE A 194 -6.25 -18.59 2.40
C ILE A 194 -5.27 -19.77 2.53
N ALA A 195 -5.42 -20.80 1.70
CA ALA A 195 -4.66 -22.04 1.84
C ALA A 195 -3.17 -21.87 1.54
N LYS A 196 -2.83 -21.03 0.55
CA LYS A 196 -1.44 -20.89 0.06
C LYS A 196 -0.71 -19.68 0.60
N TYR A 197 -1.42 -18.57 0.86
CA TYR A 197 -0.77 -17.27 1.04
C TYR A 197 -1.06 -16.60 2.40
N SER A 198 -2.07 -17.04 3.15
CA SER A 198 -2.54 -16.37 4.38
C SER A 198 -1.50 -16.24 5.51
N THR A 199 -0.34 -16.86 5.38
CA THR A 199 0.78 -16.70 6.34
C THR A 199 1.61 -15.44 6.09
N ARG A 200 1.34 -14.71 4.99
CA ARG A 200 2.05 -13.49 4.59
C ARG A 200 1.15 -12.43 3.98
N GLU A 201 -0.08 -12.79 3.65
CA GLU A 201 -1.03 -11.99 2.89
C GLU A 201 -2.41 -12.06 3.56
N ALA A 202 -2.44 -11.98 4.90
CA ALA A 202 -3.70 -12.00 5.64
C ALA A 202 -4.51 -10.73 5.38
N PHE A 203 -3.87 -9.62 5.05
CA PHE A 203 -4.52 -8.36 4.71
C PHE A 203 -5.37 -8.51 3.43
N LEU A 204 -4.82 -9.12 2.38
CA LEU A 204 -5.57 -9.39 1.13
C LEU A 204 -6.81 -10.26 1.38
N VAL A 205 -6.72 -11.22 2.30
CA VAL A 205 -7.88 -12.03 2.70
C VAL A 205 -8.93 -11.18 3.42
N ALA A 206 -8.49 -10.27 4.31
CA ALA A 206 -9.38 -9.34 5.00
C ALA A 206 -10.14 -8.43 4.02
N GLU A 207 -9.44 -7.92 2.99
CA GLU A 207 -10.05 -7.08 1.95
C GLU A 207 -11.14 -7.83 1.18
N VAL A 208 -10.91 -9.11 0.78
CA VAL A 208 -11.95 -9.90 0.08
C VAL A 208 -13.18 -10.09 0.96
N TYR A 209 -13.00 -10.43 2.24
CA TYR A 209 -14.12 -10.57 3.17
C TYR A 209 -14.87 -9.26 3.39
N ALA A 210 -14.15 -8.16 3.60
CA ALA A 210 -14.74 -6.83 3.78
C ALA A 210 -15.51 -6.38 2.53
N PHE A 211 -14.91 -6.55 1.35
CA PHE A 211 -15.55 -6.22 0.08
C PHE A 211 -16.88 -6.98 -0.14
N ARG A 212 -16.91 -8.25 0.26
CA ARG A 212 -18.12 -9.09 0.25
C ARG A 212 -19.08 -8.82 1.42
N ASN A 213 -18.82 -7.80 2.25
CA ASN A 213 -19.58 -7.47 3.46
C ASN A 213 -19.62 -8.59 4.51
N GLN A 214 -18.63 -9.47 4.53
CA GLN A 214 -18.42 -10.53 5.52
C GLN A 214 -17.54 -9.97 6.65
N ARG A 215 -18.14 -9.11 7.50
CA ARG A 215 -17.42 -8.25 8.44
C ARG A 215 -16.68 -9.02 9.52
N ASP A 216 -17.27 -10.07 10.07
CA ASP A 216 -16.69 -10.82 11.18
C ASP A 216 -15.39 -11.50 10.75
N GLU A 217 -15.42 -12.14 9.59
CA GLU A 217 -14.23 -12.75 8.98
C GLU A 217 -13.17 -11.70 8.63
N ALA A 218 -13.59 -10.55 8.10
CA ALA A 218 -12.66 -9.47 7.77
C ALA A 218 -11.88 -9.01 9.02
N PHE A 219 -12.53 -8.81 10.16
CA PHE A 219 -11.83 -8.42 11.39
C PHE A 219 -10.88 -9.49 11.91
N VAL A 220 -11.24 -10.76 11.82
CA VAL A 220 -10.32 -11.87 12.17
C VAL A 220 -9.04 -11.82 11.34
N TRP A 221 -9.18 -11.53 10.04
CA TRP A 221 -8.02 -11.46 9.14
C TRP A 221 -7.23 -10.17 9.29
N LEU A 222 -7.86 -9.03 9.60
CA LEU A 222 -7.15 -7.79 9.96
C LEU A 222 -6.29 -7.97 11.21
N ASP A 223 -6.82 -8.63 12.26
CA ASP A 223 -6.05 -8.93 13.46
C ASP A 223 -4.86 -9.85 13.16
N ARG A 224 -5.02 -10.78 12.23
CA ARG A 224 -3.94 -11.64 11.78
C ARG A 224 -2.88 -10.88 10.98
N ALA A 225 -3.29 -10.00 10.06
CA ALA A 225 -2.37 -9.12 9.31
C ALA A 225 -1.53 -8.27 10.26
N PHE A 226 -2.16 -7.71 11.31
CA PHE A 226 -1.46 -6.98 12.36
C PHE A 226 -0.42 -7.85 13.09
N ALA A 227 -0.80 -9.07 13.48
CA ALA A 227 0.12 -9.99 14.14
C ALA A 227 1.30 -10.44 13.23
N GLN A 228 1.10 -10.38 11.92
CA GLN A 228 2.12 -10.69 10.91
C GLN A 228 2.98 -9.48 10.53
N HIS A 229 2.64 -8.27 11.01
CA HIS A 229 3.30 -7.01 10.64
C HIS A 229 3.36 -6.80 9.12
N GLU A 230 2.19 -6.89 8.47
CA GLU A 230 2.09 -6.71 7.01
C GLU A 230 2.26 -5.25 6.60
N ASP A 231 2.88 -5.06 5.44
CA ASP A 231 3.33 -3.75 4.95
C ASP A 231 2.16 -2.84 4.50
N ASP A 232 0.94 -3.40 4.29
CA ASP A 232 -0.25 -2.66 3.87
C ASP A 232 -1.02 -1.99 5.02
N LEU A 233 -0.71 -2.33 6.27
CA LEU A 233 -1.36 -1.79 7.46
C LEU A 233 -1.37 -0.24 7.53
N PRO A 234 -0.30 0.49 7.11
CA PRO A 234 -0.31 1.96 7.09
C PRO A 234 -1.39 2.60 6.23
N MET A 235 -1.95 1.84 5.31
CA MET A 235 -2.92 2.32 4.34
C MET A 235 -4.35 1.81 4.63
N THR A 236 -4.56 1.10 5.76
CA THR A 236 -5.84 0.43 6.09
C THR A 236 -7.05 1.34 5.96
N ASN A 237 -6.95 2.61 6.39
CA ASN A 237 -8.03 3.57 6.32
C ASN A 237 -8.35 4.11 4.91
N LEU A 238 -7.55 3.76 3.92
CA LEU A 238 -7.67 4.27 2.54
C LEU A 238 -8.29 3.24 1.59
N PHE A 239 -8.13 1.95 1.87
CA PHE A 239 -8.58 0.90 0.97
C PHE A 239 -10.10 0.90 0.78
N PRO A 240 -10.61 1.18 -0.44
CA PRO A 240 -12.04 1.19 -0.71
C PRO A 240 -12.69 -0.19 -0.50
N GLU A 241 -11.92 -1.27 -0.58
CA GLU A 241 -12.36 -2.63 -0.30
C GLU A 241 -12.80 -2.80 1.17
N LEU A 242 -12.21 -2.02 2.09
CA LEU A 242 -12.56 -2.03 3.52
C LEU A 242 -13.73 -1.09 3.87
N LYS A 243 -14.29 -0.35 2.91
CA LYS A 243 -15.34 0.65 3.14
C LYS A 243 -16.57 0.06 3.88
N ASN A 244 -16.89 -1.21 3.66
CA ASN A 244 -17.97 -1.89 4.34
C ASN A 244 -17.76 -2.08 5.86
N LEU A 245 -16.52 -1.87 6.34
CA LEU A 245 -16.19 -1.91 7.76
C LEU A 245 -16.32 -0.53 8.43
N HIS A 246 -16.36 0.56 7.63
CA HIS A 246 -16.55 1.91 8.17
C HIS A 246 -17.87 1.99 8.93
N GLY A 247 -17.86 2.63 10.10
CA GLY A 247 -19.03 2.69 10.98
C GLY A 247 -19.22 1.47 11.92
N ASP A 248 -18.47 0.38 11.73
CA ASP A 248 -18.39 -0.69 12.74
C ASP A 248 -17.42 -0.24 13.87
N PRO A 249 -17.83 -0.29 15.15
CA PRO A 249 -16.96 0.12 16.26
C PRO A 249 -15.62 -0.61 16.31
N ARG A 250 -15.58 -1.85 15.81
CA ARG A 250 -14.33 -2.65 15.73
C ARG A 250 -13.32 -2.04 14.78
N TYR A 251 -13.78 -1.36 13.72
CA TYR A 251 -12.88 -0.70 12.76
C TYR A 251 -12.12 0.46 13.41
N SER A 252 -12.83 1.35 14.12
CA SER A 252 -12.19 2.41 14.89
C SER A 252 -11.24 1.88 15.97
N ALA A 253 -11.62 0.77 16.63
CA ALA A 253 -10.75 0.12 17.60
C ALA A 253 -9.49 -0.46 16.94
N PHE A 254 -9.62 -1.05 15.74
CA PHE A 254 -8.49 -1.57 14.96
C PHE A 254 -7.55 -0.44 14.51
N LEU A 255 -8.08 0.66 13.97
CA LEU A 255 -7.25 1.81 13.59
C LEU A 255 -6.45 2.36 14.77
N LYS A 256 -7.07 2.49 15.96
CA LYS A 256 -6.35 2.87 17.19
C LYS A 256 -5.25 1.89 17.56
N LYS A 257 -5.52 0.59 17.44
CA LYS A 257 -4.54 -0.48 17.73
C LYS A 257 -3.30 -0.38 16.85
N ILE A 258 -3.47 0.03 15.60
CA ILE A 258 -2.36 0.23 14.64
C ILE A 258 -1.87 1.67 14.58
N HIS A 259 -2.27 2.52 15.53
CA HIS A 259 -1.87 3.93 15.63
C HIS A 259 -2.25 4.81 14.44
N LEU A 260 -3.29 4.46 13.69
CA LEU A 260 -3.83 5.28 12.62
C LEU A 260 -4.94 6.23 13.12
N PRO A 261 -5.15 7.37 12.42
CA PRO A 261 -6.29 8.24 12.67
C PRO A 261 -7.61 7.48 12.51
N THR A 262 -8.54 7.71 13.41
CA THR A 262 -9.92 7.20 13.26
C THR A 262 -10.70 8.11 12.32
N ILE A 263 -11.31 7.51 11.31
CA ILE A 263 -12.17 8.19 10.33
C ILE A 263 -13.58 8.33 10.92
#